data_bb34fb4292102b38ef8d1545fe1cc0a4
#
_entry.id   bb34fb4292102b38ef8d1545fe1cc0a4
#
_cell.length_a   1.000
_cell.length_b   1.000
_cell.length_c   1.000
_cell.angle_alpha   90.00
_cell.angle_beta   90.00
_cell.angle_gamma   90.00
#
_symmetry.space_group_name_H-M   'P 1'
#
loop_
_entity.id
_entity.type
_entity.pdbx_description
1 polymer ?
#
loop_
_entity_poly.entity_id
_entity_poly.type
_entity_poly.pdbx_seq_one_letter_code
_entity_poly.pdbx_strand_id
1 'polypeptide(L)'
;MKKVSLKKVKKKMLILFFILCAIVLLIFLTVAFFRIHNSLETKIDTDLGIQENTYVTIGGIDQYFQIRGEDRDNPVILWLHGGPGFPLTYLTYYYQTALEKDYTIVCWEQRGCGRTFYRNKSDNNLIIEQLLADTDEVIDYLRERF
;
A
#
# COMPACT_ATOMS: atom_id res chain seq x y z
N MET A 1 -56.96 -2.68 12.34
CA MET A 1 -55.48 -2.70 12.24
C MET A 1 -54.93 -3.88 13.06
N LYS A 2 -54.27 -4.87 12.45
CA LYS A 2 -53.71 -6.02 13.17
C LYS A 2 -52.47 -5.58 13.96
N LYS A 3 -52.50 -5.63 15.30
CA LYS A 3 -51.36 -5.39 16.20
C LYS A 3 -50.28 -6.44 15.88
N VAL A 4 -49.17 -6.03 15.26
CA VAL A 4 -47.99 -6.91 15.05
C VAL A 4 -47.38 -7.22 16.41
N SER A 5 -47.31 -8.50 16.79
CA SER A 5 -46.76 -8.92 18.08
C SER A 5 -45.28 -8.52 18.17
N LEU A 6 -44.92 -7.81 19.23
CA LEU A 6 -43.52 -7.40 19.54
C LEU A 6 -42.50 -8.56 19.43
N LYS A 7 -42.93 -9.79 19.83
CA LYS A 7 -42.10 -11.00 19.69
C LYS A 7 -41.76 -11.33 18.26
N LYS A 8 -42.70 -11.15 17.31
CA LYS A 8 -42.46 -11.37 15.87
C LYS A 8 -41.50 -10.34 15.30
N VAL A 9 -41.59 -9.08 15.72
CA VAL A 9 -40.66 -8.01 15.30
C VAL A 9 -39.26 -8.28 15.82
N LYS A 10 -39.08 -8.60 17.09
CA LYS A 10 -37.79 -8.95 17.67
C LYS A 10 -37.12 -10.15 16.95
N LYS A 11 -37.92 -11.20 16.65
CA LYS A 11 -37.40 -12.37 15.90
C LYS A 11 -36.93 -11.98 14.51
N LYS A 12 -37.67 -11.14 13.76
CA LYS A 12 -37.27 -10.66 12.44
C LYS A 12 -35.99 -9.80 12.50
N MET A 13 -35.89 -8.92 13.48
CA MET A 13 -34.70 -8.10 13.70
C MET A 13 -33.46 -8.96 14.00
N LEU A 14 -33.63 -9.99 14.83
CA LEU A 14 -32.53 -10.92 15.14
C LEU A 14 -32.06 -11.68 13.90
N ILE A 15 -33.00 -12.16 13.07
CA ILE A 15 -32.68 -12.84 11.80
C ILE A 15 -31.94 -11.86 10.87
N LEU A 16 -32.44 -10.63 10.72
CA LEU A 16 -31.80 -9.60 9.90
C LEU A 16 -30.38 -9.29 10.38
N PHE A 17 -30.17 -9.21 11.69
CA PHE A 17 -28.86 -9.02 12.30
C PHE A 17 -27.89 -10.15 11.93
N PHE A 18 -28.31 -11.43 12.06
CA PHE A 18 -27.47 -12.55 11.69
C PHE A 18 -27.16 -12.59 10.19
N ILE A 19 -28.13 -12.24 9.34
CA ILE A 19 -27.91 -12.12 7.89
C ILE A 19 -26.85 -11.04 7.61
N LEU A 20 -26.95 -9.88 8.24
CA LEU A 20 -25.98 -8.80 8.08
C LEU A 20 -24.57 -9.23 8.54
N CYS A 21 -24.48 -9.88 9.70
CA CYS A 21 -23.22 -10.42 10.20
C CYS A 21 -22.61 -11.46 9.22
N ALA A 22 -23.45 -12.33 8.66
CA ALA A 22 -22.99 -13.32 7.68
C ALA A 22 -22.48 -12.65 6.38
N ILE A 23 -23.14 -11.59 5.91
CA ILE A 23 -22.70 -10.82 4.73
C ILE A 23 -21.36 -10.14 5.02
N VAL A 24 -21.21 -9.48 6.18
CA VAL A 24 -19.95 -8.84 6.56
C VAL A 24 -18.81 -9.85 6.66
N LEU A 25 -19.08 -11.01 7.27
CA LEU A 25 -18.09 -12.09 7.35
C LEU A 25 -17.69 -12.60 5.95
N LEU A 26 -18.67 -12.81 5.06
CA LEU A 26 -18.40 -13.24 3.69
C LEU A 26 -17.53 -12.23 2.93
N ILE A 27 -17.84 -10.93 3.04
CA ILE A 27 -17.01 -9.87 2.44
C ILE A 27 -15.59 -9.93 3.00
N PHE A 28 -15.44 -10.05 4.32
CA PHE A 28 -14.13 -10.15 4.95
C PHE A 28 -13.33 -11.35 4.45
N LEU A 29 -13.95 -12.53 4.40
CA LEU A 29 -13.30 -13.75 3.89
C LEU A 29 -12.92 -13.63 2.41
N THR A 30 -13.78 -13.02 1.60
CA THR A 30 -13.49 -12.76 0.18
C THR A 30 -12.29 -11.84 0.01
N VAL A 31 -12.24 -10.72 0.74
CA VAL A 31 -11.10 -9.79 0.73
C VAL A 31 -9.83 -10.48 1.21
N ALA A 32 -9.91 -11.25 2.30
CA ALA A 32 -8.77 -12.00 2.82
C ALA A 32 -8.24 -13.01 1.80
N PHE A 33 -9.13 -13.75 1.15
CA PHE A 33 -8.77 -14.71 0.10
C PHE A 33 -8.02 -14.03 -1.06
N PHE A 34 -8.57 -12.94 -1.61
CA PHE A 34 -7.90 -12.23 -2.71
C PHE A 34 -6.57 -11.61 -2.28
N ARG A 35 -6.45 -11.12 -1.05
CA ARG A 35 -5.16 -10.59 -0.53
C ARG A 35 -4.10 -11.69 -0.44
N ILE A 36 -4.46 -12.86 0.08
CA ILE A 36 -3.55 -14.01 0.18
C ILE A 36 -3.18 -14.51 -1.22
N HIS A 37 -4.17 -14.71 -2.08
CA HIS A 37 -3.96 -15.16 -3.45
C HIS A 37 -3.02 -14.22 -4.22
N ASN A 38 -3.31 -12.92 -4.24
CA ASN A 38 -2.45 -11.94 -4.90
C ASN A 38 -1.04 -11.90 -4.29
N SER A 39 -0.92 -12.03 -2.97
CA SER A 39 0.41 -12.07 -2.31
C SER A 39 1.25 -13.28 -2.72
N LEU A 40 0.61 -14.42 -2.97
CA LEU A 40 1.28 -15.63 -3.45
C LEU A 40 1.66 -15.53 -4.93
N GLU A 41 0.74 -15.04 -5.77
CA GLU A 41 0.95 -14.87 -7.21
C GLU A 41 2.03 -13.82 -7.54
N THR A 42 2.17 -12.79 -6.69
CA THR A 42 3.14 -11.72 -6.89
C THR A 42 4.39 -11.88 -6.02
N LYS A 43 4.59 -13.07 -5.42
CA LYS A 43 5.80 -13.35 -4.63
C LYS A 43 7.02 -13.41 -5.57
N ILE A 44 8.06 -12.67 -5.22
CA ILE A 44 9.37 -12.81 -5.85
C ILE A 44 10.10 -13.93 -5.11
N ASP A 45 10.53 -14.93 -5.86
CA ASP A 45 11.16 -16.14 -5.32
C ASP A 45 12.41 -16.52 -6.15
N THR A 46 13.29 -15.54 -6.32
CA THR A 46 14.59 -15.69 -6.99
C THR A 46 15.72 -15.43 -5.99
N ASP A 47 16.87 -16.02 -6.19
CA ASP A 47 18.03 -15.91 -5.27
C ASP A 47 18.53 -14.46 -5.13
N LEU A 48 18.43 -13.67 -6.20
CA LEU A 48 18.81 -12.25 -6.24
C LEU A 48 17.60 -11.32 -6.07
N GLY A 49 16.40 -11.88 -5.83
CA GLY A 49 15.17 -11.13 -5.72
C GLY A 49 15.13 -10.18 -4.52
N ILE A 50 14.45 -9.07 -4.71
CA ILE A 50 14.14 -8.11 -3.64
C ILE A 50 12.63 -7.86 -3.57
N GLN A 51 12.07 -8.03 -2.38
CA GLN A 51 10.66 -7.73 -2.09
C GLN A 51 10.58 -7.12 -0.69
N GLU A 52 10.63 -5.81 -0.62
CA GLU A 52 10.78 -5.08 0.63
C GLU A 52 9.77 -3.97 0.77
N ASN A 53 9.28 -3.79 2.00
CA ASN A 53 8.45 -2.68 2.43
C ASN A 53 9.12 -2.06 3.65
N THR A 54 9.67 -0.87 3.51
CA THR A 54 10.53 -0.27 4.53
C THR A 54 10.28 1.21 4.71
N TYR A 55 10.79 1.76 5.79
CA TYR A 55 10.89 3.20 6.01
C TYR A 55 12.36 3.60 5.98
N VAL A 56 12.65 4.68 5.26
CA VAL A 56 13.96 5.31 5.18
C VAL A 56 13.84 6.75 5.66
N THR A 57 14.78 7.22 6.46
CA THR A 57 14.83 8.62 6.88
C THR A 57 15.30 9.47 5.72
N ILE A 58 14.41 10.30 5.18
CA ILE A 58 14.64 11.23 4.07
C ILE A 58 14.11 12.60 4.49
N GLY A 59 14.90 13.64 4.33
CA GLY A 59 14.53 15.00 4.74
C GLY A 59 14.13 15.11 6.22
N GLY A 60 14.76 14.29 7.07
CA GLY A 60 14.53 14.27 8.53
C GLY A 60 13.25 13.56 8.99
N ILE A 61 12.50 12.88 8.10
CA ILE A 61 11.33 12.08 8.46
C ILE A 61 11.39 10.68 7.86
N ASP A 62 10.70 9.72 8.49
CA ASP A 62 10.61 8.34 8.01
C ASP A 62 9.65 8.26 6.81
N GLN A 63 10.16 8.10 5.60
CA GLN A 63 9.37 7.97 4.37
C GLN A 63 9.28 6.51 3.93
N TYR A 64 8.13 6.12 3.41
CA TYR A 64 7.82 4.73 3.06
C TYR A 64 8.25 4.40 1.63
N PHE A 65 8.89 3.23 1.50
CA PHE A 65 9.33 2.66 0.24
C PHE A 65 8.80 1.24 0.08
N GLN A 66 8.37 0.92 -1.14
CA GLN A 66 8.15 -0.44 -1.60
C GLN A 66 9.16 -0.72 -2.70
N ILE A 67 10.00 -1.74 -2.51
CA ILE A 67 11.09 -2.08 -3.44
C ILE A 67 10.85 -3.52 -3.91
N ARG A 68 10.83 -3.72 -5.23
CA ARG A 68 10.54 -5.01 -5.81
C ARG A 68 11.32 -5.21 -7.12
N GLY A 69 11.89 -6.41 -7.31
CA GLY A 69 12.58 -6.83 -8.52
C GLY A 69 13.01 -8.29 -8.43
N GLU A 70 12.99 -9.02 -9.53
CA GLU A 70 13.44 -10.43 -9.56
C GLU A 70 14.97 -10.54 -9.45
N ASP A 71 15.69 -9.46 -9.71
CA ASP A 71 17.13 -9.33 -9.52
C ASP A 71 17.45 -7.91 -9.04
N ARG A 72 18.12 -7.81 -7.87
CA ARG A 72 18.50 -6.53 -7.24
C ARG A 72 19.59 -5.78 -8.01
N ASP A 73 20.32 -6.48 -8.88
CA ASP A 73 21.40 -5.90 -9.69
C ASP A 73 20.86 -5.29 -11.00
N ASN A 74 19.56 -5.44 -11.26
CA ASN A 74 18.89 -4.79 -12.38
C ASN A 74 18.84 -3.26 -12.22
N PRO A 75 18.76 -2.51 -13.34
CA PRO A 75 18.57 -1.06 -13.29
C PRO A 75 17.36 -0.66 -12.43
N VAL A 76 17.53 0.41 -11.65
CA VAL A 76 16.49 0.89 -10.72
C VAL A 76 15.57 1.88 -11.43
N ILE A 77 14.25 1.68 -11.28
CA ILE A 77 13.22 2.66 -11.66
C ILE A 77 12.61 3.24 -10.37
N LEU A 78 12.86 4.52 -10.12
CA LEU A 78 12.14 5.26 -9.08
C LEU A 78 10.78 5.72 -9.63
N TRP A 79 9.72 5.19 -9.04
CA TRP A 79 8.34 5.53 -9.41
C TRP A 79 7.83 6.68 -8.53
N LEU A 80 7.70 7.85 -9.13
CA LEU A 80 7.11 9.03 -8.50
C LEU A 80 5.60 9.04 -8.73
N HIS A 81 4.82 9.14 -7.66
CA HIS A 81 3.37 9.30 -7.79
C HIS A 81 3.00 10.74 -8.14
N GLY A 82 1.93 10.90 -8.91
CA GLY A 82 1.38 12.20 -9.26
C GLY A 82 0.43 12.77 -8.21
N GLY A 83 -0.01 14.02 -8.43
CA GLY A 83 -0.99 14.79 -7.62
C GLY A 83 -0.61 14.86 -6.14
N PRO A 84 -0.52 16.00 -5.50
CA PRO A 84 -0.02 16.03 -4.13
C PRO A 84 -0.82 15.05 -3.25
N GLY A 85 -0.12 14.07 -2.64
CA GLY A 85 -0.70 13.17 -1.66
C GLY A 85 -1.47 11.96 -2.20
N PHE A 86 -1.30 11.56 -3.47
CA PHE A 86 -1.96 10.37 -4.02
C PHE A 86 -0.97 9.20 -4.24
N PRO A 87 -0.69 8.39 -3.21
CA PRO A 87 0.24 7.27 -3.34
C PRO A 87 -0.31 6.22 -4.30
N LEU A 88 0.57 5.63 -5.12
CA LEU A 88 0.20 4.60 -6.10
C LEU A 88 0.56 3.17 -5.66
N THR A 89 1.19 2.99 -4.51
CA THR A 89 1.69 1.70 -4.01
C THR A 89 0.62 0.59 -3.94
N TYR A 90 -0.66 0.93 -3.83
CA TYR A 90 -1.76 -0.02 -3.84
C TYR A 90 -2.17 -0.48 -5.26
N LEU A 91 -1.76 0.25 -6.31
CA LEU A 91 -2.05 -0.06 -7.71
C LEU A 91 -0.85 -0.64 -8.46
N THR A 92 0.34 -0.53 -7.90
CA THR A 92 1.59 -0.89 -8.59
C THR A 92 1.63 -2.32 -9.06
N TYR A 93 1.04 -3.26 -8.31
CA TYR A 93 0.95 -4.67 -8.70
C TYR A 93 0.29 -4.93 -10.07
N TYR A 94 -0.50 -3.98 -10.61
CA TYR A 94 -1.14 -4.17 -11.91
C TYR A 94 -0.18 -3.95 -13.09
N TYR A 95 0.86 -3.12 -12.91
CA TYR A 95 1.76 -2.78 -14.02
C TYR A 95 3.23 -3.01 -13.71
N GLN A 96 3.62 -3.04 -12.44
CA GLN A 96 5.04 -3.21 -12.11
C GLN A 96 5.50 -4.66 -12.24
N THR A 97 4.66 -5.66 -11.98
CA THR A 97 5.03 -7.09 -12.05
C THR A 97 5.63 -7.47 -13.40
N ALA A 98 5.16 -6.86 -14.49
CA ALA A 98 5.74 -7.08 -15.81
C ALA A 98 7.18 -6.49 -15.97
N LEU A 99 7.52 -5.50 -15.16
CA LEU A 99 8.81 -4.82 -15.17
C LEU A 99 9.80 -5.42 -14.17
N GLU A 100 9.33 -6.12 -13.14
CA GLU A 100 10.14 -6.65 -12.03
C GLU A 100 11.21 -7.64 -12.48
N LYS A 101 11.04 -8.24 -13.68
CA LYS A 101 12.00 -9.13 -14.30
C LYS A 101 13.27 -8.41 -14.79
N ASP A 102 13.10 -7.23 -15.35
CA ASP A 102 14.17 -6.48 -16.02
C ASP A 102 14.63 -5.25 -15.21
N TYR A 103 13.87 -4.88 -14.15
CA TYR A 103 14.13 -3.69 -13.35
C TYR A 103 13.85 -3.94 -11.87
N THR A 104 14.58 -3.26 -11.00
CA THR A 104 14.21 -3.07 -9.60
C THR A 104 13.32 -1.84 -9.48
N ILE A 105 12.05 -2.04 -9.16
CA ILE A 105 11.05 -0.98 -9.06
C ILE A 105 10.99 -0.46 -7.62
N VAL A 106 11.17 0.83 -7.45
CA VAL A 106 11.09 1.53 -6.18
C VAL A 106 9.91 2.49 -6.21
N CYS A 107 8.85 2.14 -5.48
CA CYS A 107 7.70 3.01 -5.26
C CYS A 107 7.90 3.77 -3.94
N TRP A 108 7.94 5.09 -4.01
CA TRP A 108 8.13 5.97 -2.88
C TRP A 108 6.83 6.73 -2.56
N GLU A 109 6.36 6.62 -1.32
CA GLU A 109 5.29 7.45 -0.80
C GLU A 109 5.91 8.72 -0.20
N GLN A 110 5.85 9.82 -0.96
CA GLN A 110 6.45 11.09 -0.62
C GLN A 110 5.91 11.68 0.68
N ARG A 111 6.62 12.66 1.22
CA ARG A 111 6.19 13.50 2.36
C ARG A 111 4.73 13.92 2.21
N GLY A 112 3.96 13.83 3.29
CA GLY A 112 2.55 14.23 3.31
C GLY A 112 1.56 13.26 2.67
N CYS A 113 2.00 12.08 2.19
CA CYS A 113 1.07 11.12 1.60
C CYS A 113 1.18 9.71 2.20
N GLY A 114 0.13 8.92 2.04
CA GLY A 114 0.06 7.51 2.35
C GLY A 114 0.58 7.14 3.74
N ARG A 115 1.41 6.11 3.80
CA ARG A 115 2.04 5.60 5.03
C ARG A 115 3.03 6.60 5.63
N THR A 116 3.73 7.36 4.78
CA THR A 116 4.62 8.44 5.21
C THR A 116 3.86 9.48 6.04
N PHE A 117 2.70 9.94 5.59
CA PHE A 117 1.86 10.87 6.36
C PHE A 117 1.42 10.27 7.70
N TYR A 118 0.93 9.02 7.70
CA TYR A 118 0.46 8.41 8.95
C TYR A 118 1.59 8.21 9.97
N ARG A 119 2.81 8.02 9.50
CA ARG A 119 4.01 7.89 10.35
C ARG A 119 4.46 9.23 10.93
N ASN A 120 4.28 10.33 10.18
CA ASN A 120 4.80 11.66 10.50
C ASN A 120 3.69 12.72 10.57
N LYS A 121 2.62 12.47 11.33
CA LYS A 121 1.42 13.34 11.40
C LYS A 121 1.69 14.79 11.84
N SER A 122 2.79 15.04 12.53
CA SER A 122 3.20 16.37 12.98
C SER A 122 4.04 17.13 11.96
N ASP A 123 4.47 16.49 10.88
CA ASP A 123 5.22 17.15 9.83
C ASP A 123 4.28 18.00 8.96
N ASN A 124 4.55 19.30 8.89
CA ASN A 124 3.77 20.29 8.12
C ASN A 124 4.60 20.92 6.99
N ASN A 125 5.83 20.43 6.75
CA ASN A 125 6.73 21.02 5.75
C ASN A 125 6.45 20.48 4.34
N LEU A 126 5.28 20.85 3.78
CA LEU A 126 4.82 20.45 2.44
C LEU A 126 5.05 21.55 1.41
N ILE A 127 6.28 22.05 1.31
CA ILE A 127 6.69 23.03 0.30
C ILE A 127 7.45 22.34 -0.83
N ILE A 128 7.44 22.95 -2.01
CA ILE A 128 8.07 22.38 -3.22
C ILE A 128 9.57 22.20 -3.03
N GLU A 129 10.23 23.15 -2.40
CA GLU A 129 11.67 23.12 -2.11
C GLU A 129 12.05 21.89 -1.27
N GLN A 130 11.20 21.53 -0.29
CA GLN A 130 11.44 20.34 0.53
C GLN A 130 11.20 19.06 -0.25
N LEU A 131 10.17 19.01 -1.11
CA LEU A 131 9.92 17.84 -1.96
C LEU A 131 11.06 17.61 -2.97
N LEU A 132 11.67 18.67 -3.50
CA LEU A 132 12.85 18.58 -4.35
C LEU A 132 14.07 18.07 -3.58
N ALA A 133 14.32 18.63 -2.37
CA ALA A 133 15.42 18.17 -1.52
C ALA A 133 15.25 16.70 -1.10
N ASP A 134 14.03 16.29 -0.73
CA ASP A 134 13.72 14.89 -0.43
C ASP A 134 14.00 13.99 -1.67
N THR A 135 13.69 14.47 -2.87
CA THR A 135 13.92 13.72 -4.12
C THR A 135 15.42 13.51 -4.37
N ASP A 136 16.23 14.55 -4.18
CA ASP A 136 17.68 14.46 -4.33
C ASP A 136 18.26 13.45 -3.31
N GLU A 137 17.83 13.52 -2.06
CA GLU A 137 18.27 12.57 -1.02
C GLU A 137 17.84 11.13 -1.31
N VAL A 138 16.64 10.92 -1.88
CA VAL A 138 16.18 9.59 -2.36
C VAL A 138 17.07 9.07 -3.47
N ILE A 139 17.43 9.91 -4.45
CA ILE A 139 18.31 9.52 -5.54
C ILE A 139 19.68 9.09 -5.00
N ASP A 140 20.25 9.84 -4.08
CA ASP A 140 21.54 9.50 -3.46
C ASP A 140 21.43 8.20 -2.66
N TYR A 141 20.40 8.03 -1.84
CA TYR A 141 20.12 6.78 -1.13
C TYR A 141 20.04 5.57 -2.09
N LEU A 142 19.36 5.71 -3.22
CA LEU A 142 19.23 4.61 -4.19
C LEU A 142 20.54 4.30 -4.90
N ARG A 143 21.37 5.31 -5.22
CA ARG A 143 22.72 5.13 -5.79
C ARG A 143 23.70 4.44 -4.85
N GLU A 144 23.56 4.68 -3.54
CA GLU A 144 24.40 4.01 -2.53
C GLU A 144 23.96 2.57 -2.28
N ARG A 145 22.67 2.29 -2.49
CA ARG A 145 22.08 0.98 -2.18
C ARG A 145 22.22 -0.02 -3.32
N PHE A 146 22.14 0.45 -4.54
CA PHE A 146 22.12 -0.32 -5.79
C PHE A 146 23.24 0.10 -6.74
#